data_ad841b232c75489ff148e32c90b27e22
#
_entry.id   ad841b232c75489ff148e32c90b27e22
#
_cell.length_a   1.000
_cell.length_b   1.000
_cell.length_c   1.000
_cell.angle_alpha   90.00
_cell.angle_beta   90.00
_cell.angle_gamma   90.00
#
_symmetry.space_group_name_H-M   'P 1'
#
loop_
_entity.id
_entity.type
_entity.pdbx_description
1 polymer ?
#
loop_
_entity_poly.entity_id
_entity_poly.type
_entity_poly.pdbx_seq_one_letter_code
_entity_poly.pdbx_strand_id
1 'polypeptide(L)'
;MAITIAGTGASIPTNRVTNEELSKRVDTTDEWIRSHTGIGARHFAADGSVTSDLAVEAARAAMAVAGKAPGDIDLIVVATATPDFFGFPSTACIVQDKLGAVNAAALDINAGCTGFIYGLDVAGSMLASPSRKTALVIGAETLSRIADWSDRATCVLFGDGAAAFVLEKTDAADCRGLLHSWLRAKGSGSRSLYLSQPERTKTFERNLDCGRPPAIMMDGKAVYMFAVKAITDTIEALLAESGLPLDDFRWIVPHQANARIVQAAAKRFGIADERVYMNIEDFANTSAASIPIALNEMSRKGLLAQ
;
A
#
# COMPACT_ATOMS: atom_id res chain seq x y z
N MET A 1 -0.75 -24.34 -12.52
CA MET A 1 -0.03 -23.63 -11.44
C MET A 1 -0.88 -22.46 -11.02
N ALA A 2 -1.23 -22.35 -9.77
CA ALA A 2 -1.93 -21.22 -9.19
C ALA A 2 -1.05 -20.56 -8.12
N ILE A 3 -1.25 -19.26 -7.91
CA ILE A 3 -0.60 -18.50 -6.82
C ILE A 3 -1.70 -18.13 -5.84
N THR A 4 -1.72 -18.78 -4.69
CA THR A 4 -2.75 -18.58 -3.66
C THR A 4 -2.23 -17.69 -2.54
N ILE A 5 -3.15 -17.06 -1.82
CA ILE A 5 -2.88 -16.31 -0.59
C ILE A 5 -3.05 -17.26 0.58
N ALA A 6 -1.95 -17.67 1.20
CA ALA A 6 -1.93 -18.62 2.31
C ALA A 6 -2.17 -17.95 3.68
N GLY A 7 -1.82 -16.66 3.81
CA GLY A 7 -2.02 -15.94 5.06
C GLY A 7 -1.85 -14.44 4.87
N THR A 8 -2.52 -13.68 5.74
CA THR A 8 -2.42 -12.22 5.78
C THR A 8 -2.13 -11.73 7.19
N GLY A 9 -1.44 -10.61 7.32
CA GLY A 9 -1.16 -9.96 8.60
C GLY A 9 -1.00 -8.46 8.43
N ALA A 10 -1.22 -7.69 9.49
CA ALA A 10 -1.03 -6.25 9.48
C ALA A 10 -0.34 -5.78 10.75
N SER A 11 0.38 -4.68 10.64
CA SER A 11 0.93 -3.89 11.74
C SER A 11 0.41 -2.47 11.62
N ILE A 12 -0.41 -2.08 12.59
CA ILE A 12 -0.98 -0.74 12.70
C ILE A 12 -0.39 -0.09 13.94
N PRO A 13 0.29 1.06 13.81
CA PRO A 13 0.82 1.77 14.97
C PRO A 13 -0.26 2.06 16.01
N THR A 14 0.07 1.93 17.28
CA THR A 14 -0.88 2.14 18.39
C THR A 14 -1.25 3.61 18.60
N ASN A 15 -0.40 4.53 18.14
CA ASN A 15 -0.64 5.98 18.25
C ASN A 15 -1.70 6.40 17.22
N ARG A 16 -2.97 6.31 17.62
CA ARG A 16 -4.12 6.76 16.84
C ARG A 16 -4.34 8.26 17.08
N VAL A 17 -4.29 9.04 16.00
CA VAL A 17 -4.45 10.50 16.03
C VAL A 17 -5.78 10.88 15.36
N THR A 18 -6.67 11.48 16.11
CA THR A 18 -7.96 11.97 15.62
C THR A 18 -7.83 13.31 14.88
N ASN A 19 -8.87 13.70 14.15
CA ASN A 19 -8.88 15.01 13.50
C ASN A 19 -8.85 16.16 14.52
N GLU A 20 -9.48 15.99 15.70
CA GLU A 20 -9.44 16.99 16.79
C GLU A 20 -8.03 17.14 17.37
N GLU A 21 -7.27 16.05 17.46
CA GLU A 21 -5.87 16.12 17.90
C GLU A 21 -4.99 16.79 16.83
N LEU A 22 -5.25 16.49 15.56
CA LEU A 22 -4.53 17.09 14.43
C LEU A 22 -4.81 18.60 14.33
N SER A 23 -6.05 19.03 14.58
CA SER A 23 -6.46 20.44 14.52
C SER A 23 -5.76 21.33 15.57
N LYS A 24 -5.15 20.73 16.59
CA LYS A 24 -4.29 21.47 17.55
C LYS A 24 -2.95 21.92 16.95
N ARG A 25 -2.56 21.32 15.83
CA ARG A 25 -1.26 21.56 15.16
C ARG A 25 -1.40 22.15 13.78
N VAL A 26 -2.53 21.92 13.12
CA VAL A 26 -2.80 22.29 11.73
C VAL A 26 -4.11 23.08 11.70
N ASP A 27 -4.16 24.17 10.94
CA ASP A 27 -5.38 25.00 10.76
C ASP A 27 -6.45 24.23 9.95
N THR A 28 -7.19 23.37 10.63
CA THR A 28 -8.25 22.50 10.06
C THR A 28 -9.31 22.16 11.11
N THR A 29 -10.37 21.44 10.71
CA THR A 29 -11.41 20.92 11.61
C THR A 29 -11.75 19.47 11.25
N ASP A 30 -12.33 18.70 12.19
CA ASP A 30 -12.83 17.35 11.92
C ASP A 30 -13.86 17.36 10.78
N GLU A 31 -14.81 18.30 10.82
CA GLU A 31 -15.85 18.44 9.79
C GLU A 31 -15.24 18.68 8.41
N TRP A 32 -14.23 19.55 8.32
CA TRP A 32 -13.56 19.83 7.05
C TRP A 32 -12.83 18.59 6.50
N ILE A 33 -12.07 17.90 7.35
CA ILE A 33 -11.33 16.70 6.92
C ILE A 33 -12.31 15.60 6.49
N ARG A 34 -13.31 15.27 7.30
CA ARG A 34 -14.31 14.24 6.98
C ARG A 34 -15.07 14.55 5.70
N SER A 35 -15.56 15.76 5.55
CA SER A 35 -16.36 16.15 4.38
C SER A 35 -15.54 16.15 3.09
N HIS A 36 -14.23 16.38 3.14
CA HIS A 36 -13.36 16.44 1.96
C HIS A 36 -12.66 15.12 1.64
N THR A 37 -12.47 14.25 2.62
CA THR A 37 -11.63 13.06 2.47
C THR A 37 -12.27 11.76 2.93
N GLY A 38 -13.23 11.83 3.85
CA GLY A 38 -13.79 10.69 4.57
C GLY A 38 -12.94 10.22 5.76
N ILE A 39 -11.81 10.88 6.05
CA ILE A 39 -10.87 10.47 7.10
C ILE A 39 -11.35 10.98 8.47
N GLY A 40 -11.41 10.09 9.46
CA GLY A 40 -11.72 10.40 10.87
C GLY A 40 -10.47 10.35 11.76
N ALA A 41 -9.58 9.43 11.48
CA ALA A 41 -8.33 9.26 12.21
C ALA A 41 -7.22 8.70 11.33
N ARG A 42 -6.02 8.69 11.85
CA ARG A 42 -4.83 8.05 11.27
C ARG A 42 -3.96 7.47 12.38
N HIS A 43 -3.02 6.64 11.99
CA HIS A 43 -2.05 6.07 12.89
C HIS A 43 -0.66 6.55 12.52
N PHE A 44 0.15 6.87 13.50
CA PHE A 44 1.54 7.29 13.29
C PHE A 44 2.49 6.36 14.00
N ALA A 45 3.54 5.95 13.30
CA ALA A 45 4.63 5.17 13.87
C ALA A 45 5.29 5.93 15.03
N ALA A 46 5.69 5.20 16.06
CA ALA A 46 6.39 5.77 17.19
C ALA A 46 7.71 6.42 16.77
N ASP A 47 8.18 7.38 17.54
CA ASP A 47 9.49 7.98 17.32
C ASP A 47 10.57 6.90 17.32
N GLY A 48 11.45 6.96 16.33
CA GLY A 48 12.51 5.97 16.14
C GLY A 48 12.12 4.70 15.39
N SER A 49 10.82 4.33 15.27
CA SER A 49 10.41 3.20 14.44
C SER A 49 10.62 3.49 12.96
N VAL A 50 10.99 2.56 12.16
CA VAL A 50 11.20 2.65 10.72
C VAL A 50 10.24 1.74 9.96
N THR A 51 10.15 1.93 8.66
CA THR A 51 9.22 1.17 7.80
C THR A 51 9.43 -0.34 7.90
N SER A 52 10.69 -0.79 8.01
CA SER A 52 11.00 -2.21 8.18
C SER A 52 10.48 -2.80 9.48
N ASP A 53 10.32 -2.01 10.57
CA ASP A 53 9.77 -2.52 11.83
C ASP A 53 8.30 -2.91 11.66
N LEU A 54 7.50 -2.03 11.05
CA LEU A 54 6.10 -2.31 10.74
C LEU A 54 5.97 -3.48 9.76
N ALA A 55 6.85 -3.52 8.75
CA ALA A 55 6.87 -4.60 7.75
C ALA A 55 7.15 -5.96 8.39
N VAL A 56 8.11 -6.04 9.32
CA VAL A 56 8.44 -7.28 10.06
C VAL A 56 7.28 -7.76 10.92
N GLU A 57 6.60 -6.87 11.64
CA GLU A 57 5.45 -7.23 12.46
C GLU A 57 4.30 -7.76 11.59
N ALA A 58 3.99 -7.08 10.49
CA ALA A 58 2.97 -7.54 9.53
C ALA A 58 3.34 -8.89 8.93
N ALA A 59 4.61 -9.10 8.54
CA ALA A 59 5.12 -10.34 7.99
C ALA A 59 5.00 -11.50 8.98
N ARG A 60 5.39 -11.30 10.25
CA ARG A 60 5.25 -12.32 11.30
C ARG A 60 3.80 -12.73 11.50
N ALA A 61 2.89 -11.76 11.51
CA ALA A 61 1.46 -12.05 11.61
C ALA A 61 0.94 -12.85 10.40
N ALA A 62 1.34 -12.49 9.18
CA ALA A 62 0.96 -13.21 7.96
C ALA A 62 1.51 -14.64 7.93
N MET A 63 2.79 -14.81 8.30
CA MET A 63 3.45 -16.11 8.39
C MET A 63 2.79 -17.01 9.42
N ALA A 64 2.40 -16.49 10.58
CA ALA A 64 1.71 -17.24 11.61
C ALA A 64 0.36 -17.77 11.10
N VAL A 65 -0.41 -16.97 10.36
CA VAL A 65 -1.67 -17.39 9.74
C VAL A 65 -1.43 -18.46 8.68
N ALA A 66 -0.36 -18.32 7.89
CA ALA A 66 0.01 -19.29 6.85
C ALA A 66 0.68 -20.56 7.40
N GLY A 67 1.01 -20.63 8.68
CA GLY A 67 1.77 -21.74 9.28
C GLY A 67 3.20 -21.86 8.73
N LYS A 68 3.85 -20.73 8.38
CA LYS A 68 5.19 -20.68 7.79
C LYS A 68 6.23 -20.20 8.80
N ALA A 69 7.40 -20.85 8.77
CA ALA A 69 8.61 -20.39 9.43
C ALA A 69 9.44 -19.46 8.50
N PRO A 70 10.36 -18.64 9.04
CA PRO A 70 11.22 -17.79 8.21
C PRO A 70 12.02 -18.55 7.15
N GLY A 71 12.45 -19.78 7.45
CA GLY A 71 13.19 -20.64 6.52
C GLY A 71 12.38 -21.16 5.33
N ASP A 72 11.03 -21.05 5.38
CA ASP A 72 10.14 -21.46 4.30
C ASP A 72 9.95 -20.36 3.23
N ILE A 73 10.46 -19.15 3.48
CA ILE A 73 10.29 -18.01 2.60
C ILE A 73 11.42 -17.96 1.58
N ASP A 74 11.08 -18.00 0.30
CA ASP A 74 12.02 -17.95 -0.83
C ASP A 74 12.18 -16.54 -1.42
N LEU A 75 11.20 -15.66 -1.16
CA LEU A 75 11.17 -14.32 -1.74
C LEU A 75 10.47 -13.33 -0.79
N ILE A 76 11.07 -12.15 -0.64
CA ILE A 76 10.46 -11.01 0.06
C ILE A 76 10.39 -9.83 -0.91
N VAL A 77 9.19 -9.30 -1.12
CA VAL A 77 8.94 -8.08 -1.89
C VAL A 77 8.32 -7.05 -0.96
N VAL A 78 9.00 -5.91 -0.77
CA VAL A 78 8.48 -4.79 0.00
C VAL A 78 8.10 -3.66 -0.95
N ALA A 79 6.83 -3.29 -0.96
CA ALA A 79 6.31 -2.14 -1.67
C ALA A 79 6.27 -0.94 -0.72
N THR A 80 7.09 0.07 -0.99
CA THR A 80 7.19 1.26 -0.14
C THR A 80 7.65 2.49 -0.91
N ALA A 81 7.11 3.66 -0.56
CA ALA A 81 7.60 4.98 -0.95
C ALA A 81 8.43 5.63 0.18
N THR A 82 8.45 5.00 1.36
CA THR A 82 9.15 5.47 2.56
C THR A 82 10.15 4.42 3.07
N PRO A 83 11.14 4.03 2.24
CA PRO A 83 12.14 3.04 2.65
C PRO A 83 12.96 3.54 3.84
N ASP A 84 13.54 2.61 4.61
CA ASP A 84 14.43 2.97 5.73
C ASP A 84 15.62 3.81 5.24
N PHE A 85 16.11 3.51 4.05
CA PHE A 85 17.18 4.27 3.37
C PHE A 85 16.78 4.60 1.93
N PHE A 86 16.93 5.85 1.52
CA PHE A 86 16.76 6.24 0.12
C PHE A 86 17.93 5.75 -0.73
N GLY A 87 17.78 4.56 -1.33
CA GLY A 87 18.77 3.93 -2.19
C GLY A 87 19.10 2.52 -1.73
N PHE A 88 20.12 2.36 -0.93
CA PHE A 88 20.54 1.06 -0.39
C PHE A 88 20.98 1.18 1.08
N PRO A 89 20.83 0.09 1.88
CA PRO A 89 20.22 -1.19 1.51
C PRO A 89 18.72 -1.07 1.25
N SER A 90 18.13 -2.05 0.53
CA SER A 90 16.68 -2.11 0.39
C SER A 90 16.01 -2.43 1.73
N THR A 91 14.80 -1.92 1.95
CA THR A 91 14.00 -2.24 3.13
C THR A 91 13.71 -3.74 3.21
N ALA A 92 13.50 -4.39 2.07
CA ALA A 92 13.29 -5.84 2.00
C ALA A 92 14.49 -6.65 2.52
N CYS A 93 15.74 -6.21 2.27
CA CYS A 93 16.92 -6.86 2.84
C CYS A 93 16.96 -6.73 4.37
N ILE A 94 16.58 -5.57 4.90
CA ILE A 94 16.50 -5.35 6.35
C ILE A 94 15.39 -6.22 6.97
N VAL A 95 14.24 -6.32 6.30
CA VAL A 95 13.13 -7.19 6.72
C VAL A 95 13.58 -8.66 6.70
N GLN A 96 14.29 -9.08 5.66
CA GLN A 96 14.83 -10.42 5.52
C GLN A 96 15.72 -10.81 6.72
N ASP A 97 16.64 -9.93 7.10
CA ASP A 97 17.55 -10.13 8.25
C ASP A 97 16.77 -10.16 9.57
N LYS A 98 15.90 -9.14 9.82
CA LYS A 98 15.09 -9.06 11.04
C LYS A 98 14.12 -10.25 11.23
N LEU A 99 13.69 -10.87 10.16
CA LEU A 99 12.87 -12.09 10.18
C LEU A 99 13.70 -13.36 10.39
N GLY A 100 14.96 -13.35 10.02
CA GLY A 100 15.80 -14.55 9.92
C GLY A 100 15.46 -15.41 8.69
N ALA A 101 14.91 -14.82 7.64
CA ALA A 101 14.52 -15.51 6.40
C ALA A 101 15.73 -15.70 5.48
N VAL A 102 16.74 -16.41 5.94
CA VAL A 102 18.08 -16.52 5.34
C VAL A 102 18.09 -17.08 3.92
N ASN A 103 17.05 -17.80 3.52
CA ASN A 103 16.92 -18.39 2.18
C ASN A 103 16.24 -17.44 1.18
N ALA A 104 15.63 -16.35 1.66
CA ALA A 104 14.82 -15.48 0.82
C ALA A 104 15.67 -14.52 -0.02
N ALA A 105 15.38 -14.43 -1.32
CA ALA A 105 15.73 -13.25 -2.10
C ALA A 105 14.87 -12.07 -1.66
N ALA A 106 15.41 -10.83 -1.70
CA ALA A 106 14.72 -9.66 -1.17
C ALA A 106 14.88 -8.45 -2.10
N LEU A 107 13.79 -7.74 -2.39
CA LEU A 107 13.79 -6.52 -3.20
C LEU A 107 12.68 -5.55 -2.79
N ASP A 108 12.94 -4.24 -2.96
CA ASP A 108 11.93 -3.21 -2.84
C ASP A 108 11.28 -2.91 -4.19
N ILE A 109 10.01 -2.53 -4.16
CA ILE A 109 9.27 -1.95 -5.28
C ILE A 109 8.79 -0.57 -4.89
N ASN A 110 9.14 0.44 -5.69
CA ASN A 110 8.59 1.77 -5.59
C ASN A 110 7.66 2.04 -6.78
N ALA A 111 6.37 1.79 -6.58
CA ALA A 111 5.31 2.12 -7.52
C ALA A 111 4.21 2.98 -6.83
N GLY A 112 4.61 3.73 -5.79
CA GLY A 112 3.69 4.56 -4.98
C GLY A 112 2.53 3.73 -4.42
N CYS A 113 1.33 4.33 -4.43
CA CYS A 113 0.14 3.70 -3.86
C CYS A 113 -0.28 2.38 -4.51
N THR A 114 0.17 2.08 -5.73
CA THR A 114 -0.08 0.80 -6.41
C THR A 114 0.99 -0.25 -6.14
N GLY A 115 1.98 0.08 -5.32
CA GLY A 115 3.15 -0.77 -5.07
C GLY A 115 2.81 -2.18 -4.64
N PHE A 116 1.78 -2.36 -3.79
CA PHE A 116 1.37 -3.68 -3.35
C PHE A 116 0.85 -4.56 -4.51
N ILE A 117 0.07 -4.00 -5.42
CA ILE A 117 -0.44 -4.72 -6.59
C ILE A 117 0.70 -5.10 -7.53
N TYR A 118 1.66 -4.18 -7.76
CA TYR A 118 2.89 -4.50 -8.49
C TYR A 118 3.68 -5.60 -7.78
N GLY A 119 3.74 -5.56 -6.44
CA GLY A 119 4.39 -6.58 -5.62
C GLY A 119 3.77 -7.96 -5.78
N LEU A 120 2.44 -8.06 -5.84
CA LEU A 120 1.72 -9.31 -6.08
C LEU A 120 2.06 -9.88 -7.46
N ASP A 121 2.05 -9.05 -8.50
CA ASP A 121 2.34 -9.47 -9.88
C ASP A 121 3.79 -9.93 -10.04
N VAL A 122 4.75 -9.14 -9.52
CA VAL A 122 6.18 -9.49 -9.55
C VAL A 122 6.44 -10.77 -8.76
N ALA A 123 5.92 -10.90 -7.55
CA ALA A 123 6.10 -12.10 -6.74
C ALA A 123 5.48 -13.33 -7.40
N GLY A 124 4.25 -13.20 -7.96
CA GLY A 124 3.61 -14.26 -8.72
C GLY A 124 4.45 -14.73 -9.90
N SER A 125 4.98 -13.78 -10.67
CA SER A 125 5.87 -14.06 -11.80
C SER A 125 7.18 -14.73 -11.35
N MET A 126 7.78 -14.29 -10.25
CA MET A 126 9.02 -14.87 -9.72
C MET A 126 8.81 -16.26 -9.14
N LEU A 127 7.62 -16.56 -8.59
CA LEU A 127 7.24 -17.91 -8.14
C LEU A 127 7.03 -18.90 -9.28
N ALA A 128 6.97 -18.45 -10.54
CA ALA A 128 6.97 -19.36 -11.69
C ALA A 128 8.26 -20.19 -11.77
N SER A 129 9.37 -19.70 -11.20
CA SER A 129 10.61 -20.48 -11.08
C SER A 129 10.40 -21.78 -10.31
N PRO A 130 10.96 -22.92 -10.76
CA PRO A 130 10.85 -24.20 -10.04
C PRO A 130 11.46 -24.17 -8.63
N SER A 131 12.46 -23.32 -8.41
CA SER A 131 13.19 -23.21 -7.13
C SER A 131 12.47 -22.39 -6.05
N ARG A 132 11.34 -21.75 -6.36
CA ARG A 132 10.60 -20.90 -5.42
C ARG A 132 9.18 -21.42 -5.23
N LYS A 133 8.72 -21.41 -4.00
CA LYS A 133 7.38 -21.87 -3.61
C LYS A 133 6.59 -20.86 -2.81
N THR A 134 7.28 -20.05 -1.99
CA THR A 134 6.64 -19.16 -1.01
C THR A 134 7.23 -17.77 -1.10
N ALA A 135 6.37 -16.76 -1.17
CA ALA A 135 6.78 -15.36 -1.15
C ALA A 135 6.02 -14.57 -0.08
N LEU A 136 6.71 -13.60 0.53
CA LEU A 136 6.11 -12.52 1.30
C LEU A 136 6.00 -11.29 0.41
N VAL A 137 4.79 -10.74 0.29
CA VAL A 137 4.54 -9.44 -0.34
C VAL A 137 4.02 -8.49 0.73
N ILE A 138 4.72 -7.38 0.91
CA ILE A 138 4.48 -6.45 2.03
C ILE A 138 4.27 -5.06 1.45
N GLY A 139 3.17 -4.40 1.82
CA GLY A 139 3.00 -2.96 1.67
C GLY A 139 3.27 -2.30 3.01
N ALA A 140 4.24 -1.39 3.10
CA ALA A 140 4.62 -0.77 4.37
C ALA A 140 5.02 0.70 4.18
N GLU A 141 4.49 1.57 5.04
CA GLU A 141 4.70 3.01 4.93
C GLU A 141 4.81 3.72 6.27
N THR A 142 5.66 4.73 6.32
CA THR A 142 5.77 5.74 7.38
C THR A 142 5.62 7.14 6.79
N LEU A 143 4.47 7.42 6.16
CA LEU A 143 4.20 8.66 5.42
C LEU A 143 4.19 9.90 6.30
N SER A 144 3.89 9.75 7.60
CA SER A 144 3.94 10.83 8.58
C SER A 144 5.29 11.54 8.62
N ARG A 145 6.37 10.85 8.22
CA ARG A 145 7.75 11.36 8.25
C ARG A 145 8.11 12.22 7.06
N ILE A 146 7.36 12.08 5.98
CA ILE A 146 7.56 12.86 4.76
C ILE A 146 6.38 13.78 4.46
N ALA A 147 5.44 13.93 5.41
CA ALA A 147 4.37 14.92 5.33
C ALA A 147 4.92 16.32 5.67
N ASP A 148 4.53 17.33 4.90
CA ASP A 148 4.74 18.73 5.28
C ASP A 148 3.64 19.18 6.23
N TRP A 149 3.94 19.25 7.52
CA TRP A 149 2.97 19.62 8.55
C TRP A 149 2.52 21.09 8.50
N SER A 150 3.16 21.90 7.65
CA SER A 150 2.71 23.26 7.33
C SER A 150 1.73 23.33 6.16
N ASP A 151 1.63 22.27 5.36
CA ASP A 151 0.68 22.16 4.23
C ASP A 151 -0.55 21.33 4.63
N ARG A 152 -1.62 22.00 5.06
CA ARG A 152 -2.87 21.35 5.43
C ARG A 152 -3.55 20.59 4.29
N ALA A 153 -3.21 20.86 3.04
CA ALA A 153 -3.80 20.18 1.89
C ALA A 153 -3.32 18.74 1.76
N THR A 154 -2.13 18.43 2.29
CA THR A 154 -1.50 17.12 2.21
C THR A 154 -1.38 16.41 3.56
N CYS A 155 -0.96 17.09 4.63
CA CYS A 155 -0.64 16.45 5.91
C CYS A 155 -1.85 15.76 6.59
N VAL A 156 -3.07 16.20 6.28
CA VAL A 156 -4.31 15.60 6.83
C VAL A 156 -4.68 14.26 6.18
N LEU A 157 -4.02 13.89 5.07
CA LEU A 157 -4.40 12.74 4.26
C LEU A 157 -3.75 11.44 4.71
N PHE A 158 -2.53 11.49 5.22
CA PHE A 158 -1.66 10.33 5.31
C PHE A 158 -1.64 9.70 6.70
N GLY A 159 -1.43 8.39 6.72
CA GLY A 159 -1.19 7.58 7.91
C GLY A 159 -0.09 6.56 7.66
N ASP A 160 0.39 5.93 8.73
CA ASP A 160 1.41 4.90 8.71
C ASP A 160 0.79 3.53 8.95
N GLY A 161 1.43 2.49 8.42
CA GLY A 161 1.01 1.12 8.62
C GLY A 161 1.68 0.16 7.65
N ALA A 162 1.52 -1.12 7.92
CA ALA A 162 1.98 -2.19 7.05
C ALA A 162 0.98 -3.35 7.02
N ALA A 163 0.93 -4.04 5.90
CA ALA A 163 0.33 -5.37 5.84
C ALA A 163 1.11 -6.26 4.87
N ALA A 164 1.10 -7.56 5.16
CA ALA A 164 1.84 -8.58 4.45
C ALA A 164 0.94 -9.75 4.05
N PHE A 165 1.24 -10.33 2.90
CA PHE A 165 0.60 -11.53 2.39
C PHE A 165 1.65 -12.59 2.14
N VAL A 166 1.36 -13.82 2.58
CA VAL A 166 2.11 -15.01 2.17
C VAL A 166 1.46 -15.56 0.92
N LEU A 167 2.21 -15.57 -0.17
CA LEU A 167 1.83 -16.21 -1.42
C LEU A 167 2.44 -17.59 -1.50
N GLU A 168 1.66 -18.57 -1.94
CA GLU A 168 2.12 -19.92 -2.21
C GLU A 168 1.82 -20.34 -3.64
N LYS A 169 2.80 -20.99 -4.23
CA LYS A 169 2.65 -21.71 -5.47
C LYS A 169 1.99 -23.06 -5.20
N THR A 170 0.85 -23.30 -5.84
CA THR A 170 0.11 -24.56 -5.71
C THR A 170 -0.10 -25.20 -7.08
N ASP A 171 -0.20 -26.53 -7.08
CA ASP A 171 -0.55 -27.30 -8.29
C ASP A 171 -2.08 -27.45 -8.45
N ALA A 172 -2.85 -26.79 -7.60
CA ALA A 172 -4.28 -26.92 -7.55
C ALA A 172 -4.94 -26.51 -8.88
N ALA A 173 -5.84 -27.37 -9.35
CA ALA A 173 -6.77 -27.07 -10.44
C ALA A 173 -7.83 -26.04 -10.01
N ASP A 174 -7.80 -25.63 -8.75
CA ASP A 174 -8.69 -24.64 -8.17
C ASP A 174 -8.42 -23.26 -8.78
N CYS A 175 -9.46 -22.63 -9.31
CA CYS A 175 -9.42 -21.26 -9.81
C CYS A 175 -9.32 -20.21 -8.68
N ARG A 176 -8.60 -20.51 -7.59
CA ARG A 176 -8.38 -19.60 -6.44
C ARG A 176 -7.00 -18.97 -6.52
N GLY A 177 -6.88 -17.71 -6.07
CA GLY A 177 -5.63 -17.00 -6.00
C GLY A 177 -5.57 -15.78 -6.93
N LEU A 178 -4.37 -15.43 -7.38
CA LEU A 178 -4.16 -14.34 -8.34
C LEU A 178 -4.56 -14.81 -9.74
N LEU A 179 -5.67 -14.31 -10.26
CA LEU A 179 -6.24 -14.73 -11.54
C LEU A 179 -5.80 -13.80 -12.68
N HIS A 180 -5.93 -12.49 -12.47
CA HIS A 180 -5.63 -11.45 -13.45
C HIS A 180 -4.92 -10.27 -12.78
N SER A 181 -4.03 -9.62 -13.49
CA SER A 181 -3.44 -8.35 -13.08
C SER A 181 -3.40 -7.39 -14.28
N TRP A 182 -3.64 -6.11 -14.00
CA TRP A 182 -3.56 -5.06 -14.99
C TRP A 182 -2.76 -3.89 -14.43
N LEU A 183 -1.52 -3.75 -14.90
CA LEU A 183 -0.58 -2.75 -14.43
C LEU A 183 -0.40 -1.65 -15.46
N ARG A 184 -0.47 -0.39 -15.06
CA ARG A 184 -0.24 0.79 -15.91
C ARG A 184 0.44 1.90 -15.13
N ALA A 185 1.12 2.76 -15.84
CA ALA A 185 1.75 3.96 -15.29
C ALA A 185 1.50 5.17 -16.20
N LYS A 186 1.42 6.36 -15.60
CA LYS A 186 1.28 7.64 -16.30
C LYS A 186 2.44 8.57 -15.94
N GLY A 187 3.61 8.35 -16.54
CA GLY A 187 4.82 9.12 -16.28
C GLY A 187 4.68 10.63 -16.54
N SER A 188 3.80 11.05 -17.45
CA SER A 188 3.52 12.48 -17.69
C SER A 188 2.90 13.21 -16.49
N GLY A 189 2.40 12.48 -15.47
CA GLY A 189 1.87 13.02 -14.22
C GLY A 189 2.92 13.14 -13.10
N SER A 190 4.19 12.88 -13.35
CA SER A 190 5.25 12.80 -12.32
C SER A 190 5.42 14.08 -11.48
N ARG A 191 5.01 15.26 -12.00
CA ARG A 191 5.04 16.52 -11.26
C ARG A 191 3.78 16.82 -10.46
N SER A 192 2.75 15.98 -10.56
CA SER A 192 1.49 16.17 -9.83
C SER A 192 1.51 15.54 -8.44
N LEU A 193 2.37 14.55 -8.21
CA LEU A 193 2.58 13.92 -6.90
C LEU A 193 4.01 13.38 -6.84
N TYR A 194 4.82 13.97 -5.99
CA TYR A 194 6.23 13.59 -5.86
C TYR A 194 6.78 13.92 -4.49
N LEU A 195 7.89 13.29 -4.12
CA LEU A 195 8.67 13.67 -2.96
C LEU A 195 9.66 14.77 -3.38
N SER A 196 9.61 15.95 -2.74
CA SER A 196 10.58 16.99 -2.96
C SER A 196 11.99 16.49 -2.59
N GLN A 197 12.96 16.75 -3.42
CA GLN A 197 14.36 16.44 -3.15
C GLN A 197 15.19 17.71 -3.33
N PRO A 198 16.30 17.86 -2.58
CA PRO A 198 17.25 18.94 -2.86
C PRO A 198 17.75 18.80 -4.30
N GLU A 199 17.95 19.92 -4.98
CA GLU A 199 18.52 19.93 -6.33
C GLU A 199 19.87 19.20 -6.34
N ARG A 200 19.95 18.09 -7.05
CA ARG A 200 21.19 17.35 -7.30
C ARG A 200 21.86 17.89 -8.53
N THR A 201 22.33 19.14 -8.46
CA THR A 201 22.90 19.85 -9.62
C THR A 201 24.38 19.55 -9.88
N LYS A 202 25.10 18.95 -8.91
CA LYS A 202 26.54 18.73 -9.03
C LYS A 202 26.96 17.33 -8.57
N THR A 203 27.66 16.63 -9.42
CA THR A 203 28.02 15.20 -9.25
C THR A 203 29.06 14.98 -8.15
N PHE A 204 29.93 15.95 -7.83
CA PHE A 204 31.06 15.82 -6.89
C PHE A 204 31.03 16.79 -5.71
N GLU A 205 30.18 17.82 -5.72
CA GLU A 205 30.05 18.70 -4.56
C GLU A 205 29.03 18.11 -3.58
N ARG A 206 29.47 17.88 -2.34
CA ARG A 206 28.56 17.55 -1.23
C ARG A 206 27.67 18.79 -0.99
N ASN A 207 26.43 18.71 -1.41
CA ASN A 207 25.42 19.64 -0.89
C ASN A 207 25.14 19.24 0.57
N LEU A 208 25.85 19.88 1.48
CA LEU A 208 25.67 19.69 2.93
C LEU A 208 24.45 20.45 3.46
N ASP A 209 23.88 21.33 2.65
CA ASP A 209 22.72 22.14 3.04
C ASP A 209 21.52 21.74 2.16
N CYS A 210 20.73 20.82 2.66
CA CYS A 210 19.49 20.39 2.00
C CYS A 210 18.30 21.29 2.33
N GLY A 211 18.48 22.39 3.05
CA GLY A 211 17.54 23.47 3.37
C GLY A 211 16.22 23.04 4.02
N ARG A 212 15.52 22.06 3.46
CA ARG A 212 14.28 21.47 4.00
C ARG A 212 14.29 19.95 3.86
N PRO A 213 13.71 19.22 4.83
CA PRO A 213 13.54 17.77 4.69
C PRO A 213 12.67 17.47 3.46
N PRO A 214 12.87 16.30 2.82
CA PRO A 214 11.98 15.84 1.76
C PRO A 214 10.52 15.82 2.23
N ALA A 215 9.62 16.37 1.42
CA ALA A 215 8.20 16.42 1.74
C ALA A 215 7.34 16.06 0.53
N ILE A 216 6.16 15.51 0.78
CA ILE A 216 5.18 15.20 -0.27
C ILE A 216 4.64 16.49 -0.87
N MET A 217 4.79 16.62 -2.19
CA MET A 217 4.23 17.71 -3.00
C MET A 217 3.11 17.14 -3.86
N MET A 218 1.91 17.78 -3.83
CA MET A 218 0.73 17.27 -4.51
C MET A 218 -0.10 18.38 -5.17
N ASP A 219 -0.41 18.20 -6.45
CA ASP A 219 -1.52 18.88 -7.11
C ASP A 219 -2.80 18.04 -6.90
N GLY A 220 -3.57 18.36 -5.87
CA GLY A 220 -4.74 17.59 -5.49
C GLY A 220 -5.79 17.46 -6.59
N LYS A 221 -5.97 18.50 -7.45
CA LYS A 221 -6.93 18.45 -8.57
C LYS A 221 -6.46 17.48 -9.67
N ALA A 222 -5.20 17.57 -10.05
CA ALA A 222 -4.63 16.66 -11.08
C ALA A 222 -4.64 15.21 -10.58
N VAL A 223 -4.28 14.97 -9.30
CA VAL A 223 -4.31 13.64 -8.68
C VAL A 223 -5.73 13.08 -8.61
N TYR A 224 -6.73 13.90 -8.21
CA TYR A 224 -8.12 13.48 -8.16
C TYR A 224 -8.63 13.02 -9.54
N MET A 225 -8.43 13.85 -10.57
CA MET A 225 -8.86 13.54 -11.95
C MET A 225 -8.18 12.28 -12.48
N PHE A 226 -6.88 12.12 -12.21
CA PHE A 226 -6.13 10.92 -12.57
C PHE A 226 -6.69 9.68 -11.85
N ALA A 227 -6.90 9.76 -10.53
CA ALA A 227 -7.28 8.60 -9.72
C ALA A 227 -8.67 8.07 -10.09
N VAL A 228 -9.67 8.94 -10.29
CA VAL A 228 -11.00 8.52 -10.75
C VAL A 228 -10.89 7.81 -12.09
N LYS A 229 -10.12 8.38 -13.05
CA LYS A 229 -9.93 7.75 -14.35
C LYS A 229 -9.19 6.42 -14.24
N ALA A 230 -8.13 6.34 -13.43
CA ALA A 230 -7.34 5.13 -13.27
C ALA A 230 -8.17 3.97 -12.70
N ILE A 231 -9.01 4.23 -11.69
CA ILE A 231 -9.91 3.19 -11.16
C ILE A 231 -10.89 2.72 -12.23
N THR A 232 -11.49 3.65 -12.98
CA THR A 232 -12.45 3.27 -14.04
C THR A 232 -11.78 2.48 -15.16
N ASP A 233 -10.63 2.93 -15.67
CA ASP A 233 -9.89 2.21 -16.71
C ASP A 233 -9.47 0.81 -16.24
N THR A 234 -9.10 0.67 -14.94
CA THR A 234 -8.72 -0.62 -14.36
C THR A 234 -9.89 -1.59 -14.29
N ILE A 235 -11.07 -1.13 -13.83
CA ILE A 235 -12.26 -1.96 -13.79
C ILE A 235 -12.64 -2.43 -15.21
N GLU A 236 -12.68 -1.51 -16.18
CA GLU A 236 -12.98 -1.84 -17.58
C GLU A 236 -12.01 -2.88 -18.15
N ALA A 237 -10.71 -2.72 -17.89
CA ALA A 237 -9.69 -3.64 -18.38
C ALA A 237 -9.79 -5.03 -17.74
N LEU A 238 -9.98 -5.11 -16.41
CA LEU A 238 -10.12 -6.39 -15.71
C LEU A 238 -11.37 -7.15 -16.11
N LEU A 239 -12.50 -6.46 -16.33
CA LEU A 239 -13.71 -7.09 -16.86
C LEU A 239 -13.47 -7.64 -18.28
N ALA A 240 -12.77 -6.89 -19.14
CA ALA A 240 -12.45 -7.33 -20.49
C ALA A 240 -11.48 -8.53 -20.50
N GLU A 241 -10.47 -8.54 -19.63
CA GLU A 241 -9.49 -9.62 -19.55
C GLU A 241 -10.06 -10.90 -18.92
N SER A 242 -10.86 -10.74 -17.86
CA SER A 242 -11.47 -11.89 -17.18
C SER A 242 -12.63 -12.52 -17.94
N GLY A 243 -13.30 -11.74 -18.79
CA GLY A 243 -14.56 -12.13 -19.44
C GLY A 243 -15.74 -12.28 -18.48
N LEU A 244 -15.57 -11.88 -17.21
CA LEU A 244 -16.60 -11.98 -16.17
C LEU A 244 -17.42 -10.68 -16.12
N PRO A 245 -18.75 -10.76 -15.92
CA PRO A 245 -19.55 -9.57 -15.66
C PRO A 245 -19.23 -8.98 -14.29
N LEU A 246 -19.45 -7.67 -14.13
CA LEU A 246 -19.17 -6.97 -12.88
C LEU A 246 -19.89 -7.58 -11.67
N ASP A 247 -21.05 -8.17 -11.87
CA ASP A 247 -21.86 -8.75 -10.79
C ASP A 247 -21.27 -10.04 -10.21
N ASP A 248 -20.35 -10.70 -10.90
CA ASP A 248 -19.63 -11.88 -10.39
C ASP A 248 -18.53 -11.48 -9.39
N PHE A 249 -18.14 -10.22 -9.35
CA PHE A 249 -17.19 -9.72 -8.35
C PHE A 249 -17.92 -9.34 -7.09
N ARG A 250 -17.69 -10.08 -6.01
CA ARG A 250 -18.32 -9.82 -4.71
C ARG A 250 -17.88 -8.50 -4.09
N TRP A 251 -16.62 -8.16 -4.20
CA TRP A 251 -16.01 -7.00 -3.58
C TRP A 251 -15.14 -6.20 -4.54
N ILE A 252 -15.21 -4.89 -4.41
CA ILE A 252 -14.21 -3.94 -4.94
C ILE A 252 -13.45 -3.39 -3.74
N VAL A 253 -12.14 -3.60 -3.70
CA VAL A 253 -11.26 -3.12 -2.61
C VAL A 253 -10.26 -2.14 -3.19
N PRO A 254 -10.60 -0.85 -3.27
CA PRO A 254 -9.73 0.16 -3.88
C PRO A 254 -8.63 0.61 -2.93
N HIS A 255 -7.60 1.24 -3.49
CA HIS A 255 -6.69 2.07 -2.70
C HIS A 255 -7.47 3.16 -1.96
N GLN A 256 -7.20 3.30 -0.66
CA GLN A 256 -7.88 4.22 0.25
C GLN A 256 -7.26 5.63 0.19
N ALA A 257 -7.33 6.27 -0.99
CA ALA A 257 -6.75 7.61 -1.18
C ALA A 257 -7.62 8.74 -0.61
N ASN A 258 -8.91 8.65 -0.93
CA ASN A 258 -9.93 9.63 -0.57
C ASN A 258 -11.31 9.03 -0.88
N ALA A 259 -12.25 9.10 0.06
CA ALA A 259 -13.58 8.51 -0.11
C ALA A 259 -14.33 9.06 -1.35
N ARG A 260 -14.17 10.36 -1.65
CA ARG A 260 -14.80 10.98 -2.81
C ARG A 260 -14.31 10.41 -4.15
N ILE A 261 -13.04 10.02 -4.22
CA ILE A 261 -12.47 9.39 -5.43
C ILE A 261 -13.11 8.03 -5.65
N VAL A 262 -13.18 7.23 -4.59
CA VAL A 262 -13.76 5.88 -4.63
C VAL A 262 -15.23 5.94 -4.99
N GLN A 263 -16.00 6.81 -4.33
CA GLN A 263 -17.43 7.02 -4.59
C GLN A 263 -17.70 7.49 -6.02
N ALA A 264 -16.87 8.42 -6.55
CA ALA A 264 -17.02 8.89 -7.92
C ALA A 264 -16.79 7.77 -8.95
N ALA A 265 -15.82 6.90 -8.71
CA ALA A 265 -15.55 5.74 -9.56
C ALA A 265 -16.68 4.68 -9.46
N ALA A 266 -17.10 4.33 -8.24
CA ALA A 266 -18.19 3.37 -7.99
C ALA A 266 -19.51 3.82 -8.68
N LYS A 267 -19.86 5.09 -8.53
CA LYS A 267 -21.06 5.67 -9.18
C LYS A 267 -21.06 5.51 -10.69
N ARG A 268 -19.89 5.62 -11.34
CA ARG A 268 -19.79 5.50 -12.81
C ARG A 268 -20.18 4.11 -13.31
N PHE A 269 -19.95 3.07 -12.51
CA PHE A 269 -20.29 1.68 -12.83
C PHE A 269 -21.60 1.21 -12.21
N GLY A 270 -22.31 2.06 -11.46
CA GLY A 270 -23.49 1.65 -10.71
C GLY A 270 -23.20 0.63 -9.62
N ILE A 271 -21.97 0.61 -9.09
CA ILE A 271 -21.58 -0.30 -8.01
C ILE A 271 -22.23 0.18 -6.72
N ALA A 272 -22.97 -0.71 -6.05
CA ALA A 272 -23.58 -0.42 -4.76
C ALA A 272 -22.49 -0.24 -3.67
N ASP A 273 -22.71 0.70 -2.76
CA ASP A 273 -21.73 1.06 -1.72
C ASP A 273 -21.34 -0.16 -0.86
N GLU A 274 -22.26 -1.10 -0.65
CA GLU A 274 -22.04 -2.33 0.14
C GLU A 274 -21.04 -3.29 -0.52
N ARG A 275 -20.77 -3.12 -1.82
CA ARG A 275 -19.77 -3.90 -2.58
C ARG A 275 -18.40 -3.23 -2.63
N VAL A 276 -18.28 -2.02 -2.11
CA VAL A 276 -17.02 -1.27 -2.07
C VAL A 276 -16.51 -1.24 -0.65
N TYR A 277 -15.43 -1.95 -0.38
CA TYR A 277 -14.85 -1.95 0.96
C TYR A 277 -14.02 -0.70 1.19
N MET A 278 -14.37 0.05 2.21
CA MET A 278 -13.62 1.24 2.65
C MET A 278 -13.35 1.20 4.15
N ASN A 279 -12.12 1.51 4.53
CA ASN A 279 -11.68 1.69 5.92
C ASN A 279 -10.84 2.95 6.10
N ILE A 280 -10.92 3.86 5.12
CA ILE A 280 -10.18 5.13 5.13
C ILE A 280 -10.49 5.99 6.34
N GLU A 281 -11.68 5.86 6.93
CA GLU A 281 -12.11 6.62 8.10
C GLU A 281 -11.16 6.41 9.28
N ASP A 282 -10.67 5.19 9.49
CA ASP A 282 -9.83 4.82 10.62
C ASP A 282 -8.34 4.85 10.32
N PHE A 283 -7.94 4.54 9.08
CA PHE A 283 -6.52 4.36 8.72
C PHE A 283 -5.95 5.47 7.86
N ALA A 284 -6.79 6.35 7.29
CA ALA A 284 -6.40 7.36 6.31
C ALA A 284 -5.72 6.74 5.08
N ASN A 285 -4.92 7.51 4.35
CA ASN A 285 -4.16 7.03 3.19
C ASN A 285 -2.80 6.49 3.65
N THR A 286 -2.65 5.18 3.65
CA THR A 286 -1.40 4.47 3.96
C THR A 286 -0.66 4.00 2.69
N SER A 287 -0.87 4.66 1.53
CA SER A 287 -0.21 4.39 0.25
C SER A 287 -0.21 2.89 -0.12
N ALA A 288 0.97 2.27 -0.30
CA ALA A 288 1.09 0.86 -0.67
C ALA A 288 0.51 -0.10 0.38
N ALA A 289 0.41 0.30 1.65
CA ALA A 289 -0.17 -0.53 2.70
C ALA A 289 -1.71 -0.52 2.71
N SER A 290 -2.39 0.39 2.01
CA SER A 290 -3.84 0.61 2.17
C SER A 290 -4.68 -0.59 1.73
N ILE A 291 -4.44 -1.13 0.53
CA ILE A 291 -5.17 -2.31 0.03
C ILE A 291 -4.91 -3.55 0.90
N PRO A 292 -3.67 -3.92 1.23
CA PRO A 292 -3.43 -5.10 2.04
C PRO A 292 -3.93 -4.95 3.48
N ILE A 293 -3.94 -3.75 4.08
CA ILE A 293 -4.60 -3.51 5.38
C ILE A 293 -6.11 -3.77 5.27
N ALA A 294 -6.77 -3.24 4.24
CA ALA A 294 -8.19 -3.46 4.01
C ALA A 294 -8.52 -4.94 3.83
N LEU A 295 -7.77 -5.66 2.99
CA LEU A 295 -7.96 -7.08 2.76
C LEU A 295 -7.68 -7.94 4.01
N ASN A 296 -6.66 -7.60 4.80
CA ASN A 296 -6.41 -8.28 6.07
C ASN A 296 -7.57 -8.06 7.06
N GLU A 297 -8.11 -6.85 7.13
CA GLU A 297 -9.27 -6.55 7.97
C GLU A 297 -10.51 -7.33 7.52
N MET A 298 -10.78 -7.40 6.20
CA MET A 298 -11.86 -8.20 5.62
C MET A 298 -11.71 -9.68 5.94
N SER A 299 -10.50 -10.22 5.82
CA SER A 299 -10.19 -11.62 6.18
C SER A 299 -10.52 -11.90 7.65
N ARG A 300 -10.08 -11.01 8.56
CA ARG A 300 -10.38 -11.14 10.00
C ARG A 300 -11.86 -11.01 10.34
N LYS A 301 -12.62 -10.24 9.55
CA LYS A 301 -14.09 -10.11 9.68
C LYS A 301 -14.84 -11.26 9.01
N GLY A 302 -14.16 -12.22 8.38
CA GLY A 302 -14.80 -13.34 7.66
C GLY A 302 -15.55 -12.92 6.40
N LEU A 303 -15.23 -11.77 5.83
CA LEU A 303 -15.87 -11.24 4.61
C LEU A 303 -15.32 -11.89 3.34
N LEU A 304 -14.11 -12.43 3.40
CA LEU A 304 -13.48 -13.16 2.30
C LEU A 304 -13.74 -14.66 2.51
N ALA A 305 -14.21 -15.34 1.46
CA ALA A 305 -14.34 -16.80 1.47
C ALA A 305 -12.94 -17.44 1.63
N GLN A 306 -12.85 -18.46 2.46
CA GLN A 306 -11.65 -19.28 2.59
C GLN A 306 -11.55 -20.29 1.44
#